data_795b1c4ac2b53c55f4ebfef6bbf93d2f
#
_entry.id   795b1c4ac2b53c55f4ebfef6bbf93d2f
#
_cell.length_a   1.000
_cell.length_b   1.000
_cell.length_c   1.000
_cell.angle_alpha   90.00
_cell.angle_beta   90.00
_cell.angle_gamma   90.00
#
_symmetry.space_group_name_H-M   'P 1'
#
loop_
_entity.id
_entity.type
_entity.pdbx_description
1 polymer ?
#
loop_
_entity_poly.entity_id
_entity_poly.type
_entity_poly.pdbx_seq_one_letter_code
_entity_poly.pdbx_strand_id
1 'polypeptide(L)'
;MNILIRRFEDKDAANVADLIKYTLRTCNSKDYSPEYIEANVESHTPEIMTEYAHNGHFYVVVDSDRIIGIGGIAGFWGSLTESILLSIFVHPDYQGRGIGKRIIATLEEDEYFLRAGRIEIPASITGVPFYLKCGYTYKSNGTEPDEEGLIRLEKYREVR
;
A
#
# COMPACT_ATOMS: atom_id res chain seq x y z
N MET A 1 17.57 -5.47 13.78
CA MET A 1 16.12 -5.24 13.61
C MET A 1 15.35 -6.49 14.02
N ASN A 2 14.28 -6.31 14.74
CA ASN A 2 13.40 -7.41 15.14
C ASN A 2 12.04 -7.22 14.41
N ILE A 3 11.97 -7.68 13.16
CA ILE A 3 10.88 -7.40 12.25
C ILE A 3 9.81 -8.49 12.30
N LEU A 4 8.58 -8.09 12.53
CA LEU A 4 7.40 -8.96 12.51
C LEU A 4 6.33 -8.32 11.62
N ILE A 5 5.67 -9.13 10.77
CA ILE A 5 4.51 -8.68 10.01
C ILE A 5 3.30 -9.41 10.57
N ARG A 6 2.26 -8.66 10.92
CA ARG A 6 1.02 -9.19 11.48
C ARG A 6 -0.18 -8.41 10.96
N ARG A 7 -1.37 -8.94 11.20
CA ARG A 7 -2.60 -8.25 10.84
C ARG A 7 -2.74 -6.93 11.63
N PHE A 8 -3.29 -5.93 10.95
CA PHE A 8 -3.66 -4.66 11.58
C PHE A 8 -4.73 -4.90 12.64
N GLU A 9 -4.61 -4.19 13.75
CA GLU A 9 -5.61 -4.14 14.82
C GLU A 9 -6.05 -2.69 15.00
N ASP A 10 -7.28 -2.49 15.49
CA ASP A 10 -7.83 -1.13 15.64
C ASP A 10 -6.92 -0.20 16.46
N LYS A 11 -6.21 -0.75 17.46
CA LYS A 11 -5.26 0.02 18.29
C LYS A 11 -4.08 0.56 17.49
N ASP A 12 -3.82 0.05 16.29
CA ASP A 12 -2.71 0.49 15.45
C ASP A 12 -3.03 1.75 14.65
N ALA A 13 -4.30 2.15 14.58
CA ALA A 13 -4.78 3.18 13.67
C ALA A 13 -4.03 4.50 13.77
N ALA A 14 -3.81 4.99 14.99
CA ALA A 14 -3.11 6.27 15.20
C ALA A 14 -1.65 6.19 14.74
N ASN A 15 -0.95 5.11 15.08
CA ASN A 15 0.45 4.93 14.70
C ASN A 15 0.61 4.73 13.20
N VAL A 16 -0.33 4.03 12.56
CA VAL A 16 -0.34 3.86 11.11
C VAL A 16 -0.58 5.19 10.41
N ALA A 17 -1.54 5.99 10.88
CA ALA A 17 -1.80 7.31 10.31
C ALA A 17 -0.56 8.21 10.44
N ASP A 18 0.13 8.18 11.57
CA ASP A 18 1.36 8.95 11.77
C ASP A 18 2.48 8.47 10.83
N LEU A 19 2.62 7.18 10.64
CA LEU A 19 3.60 6.60 9.70
C LEU A 19 3.34 7.09 8.27
N ILE A 20 2.09 7.03 7.83
CA ILE A 20 1.71 7.45 6.47
C ILE A 20 1.99 8.94 6.29
N LYS A 21 1.58 9.75 7.25
CA LYS A 21 1.82 11.20 7.24
C LYS A 21 3.31 11.52 7.09
N TYR A 22 4.13 10.91 7.93
CA TYR A 22 5.56 11.15 7.92
C TYR A 22 6.19 10.69 6.59
N THR A 23 5.78 9.54 6.08
CA THR A 23 6.31 8.99 4.83
C THR A 23 5.91 9.84 3.64
N LEU A 24 4.66 10.30 3.58
CA LEU A 24 4.20 11.19 2.51
C LEU A 24 5.01 12.48 2.48
N ARG A 25 5.20 13.09 3.64
CA ARG A 25 5.93 14.37 3.75
C ARG A 25 7.42 14.22 3.48
N THR A 26 8.01 13.08 3.78
CA THR A 26 9.45 12.83 3.65
C THR A 26 9.83 12.26 2.29
N CYS A 27 9.06 11.31 1.77
CA CYS A 27 9.42 10.57 0.55
C CYS A 27 8.64 11.01 -0.67
N ASN A 28 7.32 11.11 -0.57
CA ASN A 28 6.46 11.41 -1.71
C ASN A 28 6.52 12.88 -2.13
N SER A 29 6.94 13.74 -1.22
CA SER A 29 7.02 15.19 -1.46
C SER A 29 7.95 15.57 -2.62
N LYS A 30 8.88 14.72 -2.98
CA LYS A 30 9.77 14.98 -4.13
C LYS A 30 9.04 14.84 -5.47
N ASP A 31 7.92 14.13 -5.52
CA ASP A 31 7.19 13.83 -6.76
C ASP A 31 5.83 14.53 -6.84
N TYR A 32 5.42 15.25 -5.79
CA TYR A 32 4.10 15.89 -5.70
C TYR A 32 4.22 17.27 -5.08
N SER A 33 3.23 18.12 -5.37
CA SER A 33 3.17 19.46 -4.77
C SER A 33 2.90 19.39 -3.26
N PRO A 34 3.29 20.42 -2.49
CA PRO A 34 2.95 20.47 -1.06
C PRO A 34 1.44 20.38 -0.81
N GLU A 35 0.62 21.00 -1.66
CA GLU A 35 -0.83 20.98 -1.54
C GLU A 35 -1.37 19.55 -1.71
N TYR A 36 -0.84 18.81 -2.69
CA TYR A 36 -1.22 17.41 -2.92
C TYR A 36 -0.87 16.56 -1.70
N ILE A 37 0.35 16.73 -1.18
CA ILE A 37 0.81 15.97 -0.01
C ILE A 37 -0.10 16.22 1.19
N GLU A 38 -0.42 17.48 1.50
CA GLU A 38 -1.26 17.79 2.67
C GLU A 38 -2.69 17.28 2.50
N ALA A 39 -3.25 17.35 1.29
CA ALA A 39 -4.57 16.76 1.03
C ALA A 39 -4.55 15.25 1.24
N ASN A 40 -3.48 14.59 0.81
CA ASN A 40 -3.31 13.15 0.97
C ASN A 40 -3.13 12.78 2.45
N VAL A 41 -2.38 13.59 3.20
CA VAL A 41 -2.23 13.41 4.66
C VAL A 41 -3.60 13.49 5.34
N GLU A 42 -4.42 14.47 4.98
CA GLU A 42 -5.76 14.63 5.57
C GLU A 42 -6.69 13.46 5.26
N SER A 43 -6.45 12.75 4.15
CA SER A 43 -7.27 11.60 3.76
C SER A 43 -6.89 10.31 4.48
N HIS A 44 -5.86 10.33 5.31
CA HIS A 44 -5.37 9.14 6.04
C HIS A 44 -5.47 9.33 7.55
N THR A 45 -6.67 9.65 8.04
CA THR A 45 -6.92 9.75 9.47
C THR A 45 -6.97 8.36 10.11
N PRO A 46 -6.78 8.25 11.45
CA PRO A 46 -6.94 6.95 12.12
C PRO A 46 -8.30 6.30 11.83
N GLU A 47 -9.37 7.09 11.81
CA GLU A 47 -10.72 6.60 11.55
C GLU A 47 -10.86 6.02 10.14
N ILE A 48 -10.29 6.70 9.14
CA ILE A 48 -10.29 6.21 7.76
C ILE A 48 -9.48 4.94 7.63
N MET A 49 -8.33 4.86 8.29
CA MET A 49 -7.49 3.65 8.25
C MET A 49 -8.20 2.46 8.90
N THR A 50 -8.90 2.68 9.99
CA THR A 50 -9.71 1.64 10.63
C THR A 50 -10.81 1.14 9.68
N GLU A 51 -11.48 2.06 9.00
CA GLU A 51 -12.52 1.72 8.03
C GLU A 51 -11.95 0.87 6.88
N TYR A 52 -10.83 1.28 6.32
CA TYR A 52 -10.16 0.51 5.25
C TYR A 52 -9.79 -0.89 5.74
N ALA A 53 -9.24 -0.99 6.95
CA ALA A 53 -8.83 -2.27 7.51
C ALA A 53 -10.01 -3.22 7.76
N HIS A 54 -11.21 -2.68 8.03
CA HIS A 54 -12.39 -3.50 8.21
C HIS A 54 -12.99 -3.96 6.88
N ASN A 55 -12.63 -3.32 5.77
CA ASN A 55 -13.14 -3.67 4.43
C ASN A 55 -12.14 -4.47 3.60
N GLY A 56 -11.04 -4.88 4.19
CA GLY A 56 -10.00 -5.66 3.53
C GLY A 56 -9.13 -6.36 4.56
N HIS A 57 -7.94 -6.77 4.11
CA HIS A 57 -6.93 -7.36 4.99
C HIS A 57 -5.70 -6.45 5.01
N PHE A 58 -5.47 -5.78 6.13
CA PHE A 58 -4.33 -4.90 6.30
C PHE A 58 -3.31 -5.52 7.25
N TYR A 59 -2.03 -5.30 6.93
CA TYR A 59 -0.90 -5.85 7.66
C TYR A 59 0.02 -4.73 8.08
N VAL A 60 0.53 -4.79 9.31
CA VAL A 60 1.53 -3.86 9.80
C VAL A 60 2.88 -4.56 9.92
N VAL A 61 3.95 -3.81 9.69
CA VAL A 61 5.31 -4.27 9.93
C VAL A 61 5.78 -3.60 11.19
N VAL A 62 6.23 -4.40 12.15
CA VAL A 62 6.62 -3.93 13.48
C VAL A 62 8.09 -4.24 13.71
N ASP A 63 8.86 -3.25 14.15
CA ASP A 63 10.21 -3.43 14.65
C ASP A 63 10.16 -3.22 16.16
N SER A 64 10.25 -4.33 16.90
CA SER A 64 9.99 -4.35 18.34
C SER A 64 8.59 -3.81 18.65
N ASP A 65 8.44 -2.61 19.16
CA ASP A 65 7.13 -2.02 19.47
C ASP A 65 6.71 -0.92 18.49
N ARG A 66 7.52 -0.67 17.46
CA ARG A 66 7.31 0.45 16.55
C ARG A 66 6.75 -0.04 15.22
N ILE A 67 5.66 0.56 14.76
CA ILE A 67 5.12 0.30 13.43
C ILE A 67 5.94 1.06 12.40
N ILE A 68 6.55 0.33 11.46
CA ILE A 68 7.44 0.89 10.44
C ILE A 68 6.97 0.60 9.02
N GLY A 69 5.86 -0.09 8.85
CA GLY A 69 5.30 -0.37 7.54
C GLY A 69 3.83 -0.74 7.63
N ILE A 70 3.13 -0.59 6.50
CA ILE A 70 1.72 -0.92 6.35
C ILE A 70 1.47 -1.34 4.91
N GLY A 71 0.54 -2.25 4.69
CA GLY A 71 0.06 -2.60 3.38
C GLY A 71 -1.27 -3.32 3.48
N GLY A 72 -2.14 -3.12 2.49
CA GLY A 72 -3.46 -3.71 2.50
C GLY A 72 -3.85 -4.30 1.16
N ILE A 73 -4.84 -5.20 1.21
CA ILE A 73 -5.46 -5.80 0.04
C ILE A 73 -6.96 -5.91 0.30
N ALA A 74 -7.74 -5.69 -0.75
CA ALA A 74 -9.20 -5.80 -0.68
C ALA A 74 -9.72 -6.26 -2.04
N GLY A 75 -11.02 -6.60 -2.10
CA GLY A 75 -11.68 -6.85 -3.39
C GLY A 75 -11.77 -5.55 -4.17
N PHE A 76 -11.49 -5.62 -5.48
CA PHE A 76 -11.57 -4.46 -6.36
C PHE A 76 -13.06 -4.17 -6.61
N TRP A 77 -13.55 -3.08 -6.01
CA TRP A 77 -14.98 -2.68 -6.09
C TRP A 77 -15.94 -3.83 -5.74
N GLY A 78 -15.58 -4.61 -4.70
CA GLY A 78 -16.41 -5.73 -4.26
C GLY A 78 -16.33 -6.98 -5.13
N SER A 79 -15.44 -7.01 -6.11
CA SER A 79 -15.25 -8.17 -6.98
C SER A 79 -14.74 -9.39 -6.22
N LEU A 80 -15.16 -10.58 -6.63
CA LEU A 80 -14.64 -11.84 -6.09
C LEU A 80 -13.46 -12.37 -6.90
N THR A 81 -13.20 -11.79 -8.09
CA THR A 81 -12.16 -12.28 -9.02
C THR A 81 -11.07 -11.25 -9.30
N GLU A 82 -11.21 -10.04 -8.78
CA GLU A 82 -10.19 -8.99 -8.90
C GLU A 82 -9.96 -8.37 -7.53
N SER A 83 -8.72 -8.00 -7.27
CA SER A 83 -8.33 -7.41 -6.00
C SER A 83 -7.47 -6.16 -6.20
N ILE A 84 -7.31 -5.38 -5.15
CA ILE A 84 -6.55 -4.13 -5.18
C ILE A 84 -5.63 -4.09 -3.98
N LEU A 85 -4.36 -3.71 -4.22
CA LEU A 85 -3.42 -3.44 -3.14
C LEU A 85 -3.51 -1.95 -2.79
N LEU A 86 -3.47 -1.66 -1.50
CA LEU A 86 -3.73 -0.32 -0.97
C LEU A 86 -2.73 0.04 0.12
N SER A 87 -2.47 1.34 0.26
CA SER A 87 -1.80 1.92 1.43
C SER A 87 -0.47 1.25 1.79
N ILE A 88 0.36 0.99 0.78
CA ILE A 88 1.68 0.40 1.03
C ILE A 88 2.67 1.52 1.32
N PHE A 89 3.15 1.57 2.55
CA PHE A 89 4.12 2.58 3.01
C PHE A 89 5.18 1.91 3.88
N VAL A 90 6.43 2.32 3.70
CA VAL A 90 7.55 1.89 4.53
C VAL A 90 8.22 3.15 5.10
N HIS A 91 8.45 3.15 6.41
CA HIS A 91 9.11 4.27 7.09
C HIS A 91 10.43 4.60 6.39
N PRO A 92 10.73 5.91 6.16
CA PRO A 92 11.94 6.30 5.44
C PRO A 92 13.24 5.70 5.97
N ASP A 93 13.39 5.57 7.29
CA ASP A 93 14.60 5.01 7.90
C ASP A 93 14.75 3.51 7.63
N TYR A 94 13.73 2.85 7.13
CA TYR A 94 13.72 1.41 6.88
C TYR A 94 13.69 1.05 5.40
N GLN A 95 13.69 2.03 4.52
CA GLN A 95 13.71 1.80 3.08
C GLN A 95 15.07 1.24 2.64
N GLY A 96 15.08 0.47 1.55
CA GLY A 96 16.28 -0.16 1.05
C GLY A 96 16.71 -1.41 1.83
N ARG A 97 15.87 -1.92 2.72
CA ARG A 97 16.17 -3.09 3.56
C ARG A 97 15.27 -4.30 3.27
N GLY A 98 14.55 -4.26 2.15
CA GLY A 98 13.67 -5.37 1.77
C GLY A 98 12.31 -5.42 2.46
N ILE A 99 11.95 -4.40 3.25
CA ILE A 99 10.66 -4.36 3.96
C ILE A 99 9.49 -4.33 2.98
N GLY A 100 9.58 -3.49 1.95
CA GLY A 100 8.54 -3.41 0.91
C GLY A 100 8.31 -4.75 0.23
N LYS A 101 9.36 -5.47 -0.09
CA LYS A 101 9.25 -6.81 -0.69
C LYS A 101 8.55 -7.80 0.25
N ARG A 102 8.82 -7.70 1.54
CA ARG A 102 8.17 -8.56 2.55
C ARG A 102 6.69 -8.24 2.66
N ILE A 103 6.32 -6.97 2.57
CA ILE A 103 4.90 -6.56 2.54
C ILE A 103 4.23 -7.17 1.31
N ILE A 104 4.79 -6.98 0.13
CA ILE A 104 4.24 -7.55 -1.11
C ILE A 104 4.11 -9.06 -1.00
N ALA A 105 5.15 -9.76 -0.52
CA ALA A 105 5.09 -11.21 -0.35
C ALA A 105 3.95 -11.63 0.59
N THR A 106 3.74 -10.89 1.67
CA THR A 106 2.65 -11.16 2.61
C THR A 106 1.29 -10.97 1.95
N LEU A 107 1.11 -9.87 1.21
CA LEU A 107 -0.14 -9.59 0.51
C LEU A 107 -0.40 -10.63 -0.57
N GLU A 108 0.64 -11.12 -1.25
CA GLU A 108 0.50 -12.11 -2.31
C GLU A 108 0.21 -13.52 -1.80
N GLU A 109 0.25 -13.72 -0.49
CA GLU A 109 -0.19 -14.96 0.15
C GLU A 109 -1.59 -14.84 0.75
N ASP A 110 -2.17 -13.63 0.76
CA ASP A 110 -3.49 -13.39 1.33
C ASP A 110 -4.59 -13.98 0.44
N GLU A 111 -5.71 -14.39 1.04
CA GLU A 111 -6.81 -15.00 0.30
C GLU A 111 -7.39 -14.09 -0.79
N TYR A 112 -7.40 -12.76 -0.57
CA TYR A 112 -7.84 -11.82 -1.61
C TYR A 112 -6.95 -11.89 -2.85
N PHE A 113 -5.64 -12.09 -2.67
CA PHE A 113 -4.72 -12.25 -3.79
C PHE A 113 -4.92 -13.61 -4.46
N LEU A 114 -4.99 -14.67 -3.66
CA LEU A 114 -5.01 -16.04 -4.17
C LEU A 114 -6.29 -16.37 -4.94
N ARG A 115 -7.40 -15.69 -4.65
CA ARG A 115 -8.66 -15.87 -5.38
C ARG A 115 -8.77 -15.02 -6.63
N ALA A 116 -7.86 -14.05 -6.81
CA ALA A 116 -7.96 -13.06 -7.88
C ALA A 116 -7.19 -13.48 -9.12
N GLY A 117 -7.78 -13.26 -10.28
CA GLY A 117 -7.11 -13.40 -11.56
C GLY A 117 -6.43 -12.13 -12.01
N ARG A 118 -6.79 -11.02 -11.39
CA ARG A 118 -6.20 -9.69 -11.65
C ARG A 118 -6.08 -8.91 -10.37
N ILE A 119 -4.92 -8.27 -10.18
CA ILE A 119 -4.65 -7.41 -9.02
C ILE A 119 -4.23 -6.04 -9.54
N GLU A 120 -4.84 -4.98 -9.02
CA GLU A 120 -4.49 -3.61 -9.37
C GLU A 120 -3.78 -2.91 -8.23
N ILE A 121 -2.84 -2.02 -8.56
CA ILE A 121 -2.21 -1.11 -7.58
C ILE A 121 -2.40 0.31 -8.09
N PRO A 122 -3.13 1.18 -7.35
CA PRO A 122 -3.14 2.61 -7.62
C PRO A 122 -1.85 3.22 -7.05
N ALA A 123 -0.77 3.15 -7.81
CA ALA A 123 0.57 3.48 -7.34
C ALA A 123 0.82 4.99 -7.34
N SER A 124 1.50 5.48 -6.29
CA SER A 124 2.07 6.82 -6.34
C SER A 124 3.20 6.84 -7.37
N ILE A 125 3.47 8.03 -7.93
CA ILE A 125 4.62 8.21 -8.83
C ILE A 125 5.89 7.68 -8.15
N THR A 126 6.06 7.99 -6.88
CA THR A 126 7.20 7.57 -6.06
C THR A 126 7.36 6.05 -6.01
N GLY A 127 6.25 5.32 -5.94
CA GLY A 127 6.26 3.87 -5.75
C GLY A 127 6.39 3.04 -7.02
N VAL A 128 6.13 3.63 -8.21
CA VAL A 128 6.09 2.88 -9.46
C VAL A 128 7.34 2.03 -9.71
N PRO A 129 8.58 2.54 -9.59
CA PRO A 129 9.75 1.70 -9.87
C PRO A 129 9.81 0.43 -9.02
N PHE A 130 9.40 0.53 -7.76
CA PHE A 130 9.37 -0.61 -6.86
C PHE A 130 8.37 -1.67 -7.32
N TYR A 131 7.16 -1.25 -7.67
CA TYR A 131 6.11 -2.19 -8.09
C TYR A 131 6.43 -2.86 -9.43
N LEU A 132 7.07 -2.14 -10.35
CA LEU A 132 7.54 -2.75 -11.60
C LEU A 132 8.53 -3.89 -11.32
N LYS A 133 9.41 -3.69 -10.34
CA LYS A 133 10.36 -4.75 -9.92
C LYS A 133 9.65 -5.93 -9.26
N CYS A 134 8.47 -5.71 -8.69
CA CYS A 134 7.66 -6.78 -8.10
C CYS A 134 6.83 -7.54 -9.12
N GLY A 135 6.94 -7.19 -10.41
CA GLY A 135 6.25 -7.90 -11.48
C GLY A 135 4.92 -7.29 -11.89
N TYR A 136 4.58 -6.11 -11.39
CA TYR A 136 3.39 -5.38 -11.84
C TYR A 136 3.74 -4.59 -13.09
N THR A 137 2.75 -4.37 -13.95
CA THR A 137 2.93 -3.66 -15.21
C THR A 137 1.90 -2.55 -15.34
N TYR A 138 2.16 -1.61 -16.24
CA TYR A 138 1.22 -0.51 -16.47
C TYR A 138 -0.11 -1.05 -17.01
N LYS A 139 -1.20 -0.51 -16.46
CA LYS A 139 -2.53 -0.77 -17.00
C LYS A 139 -2.64 -0.11 -18.39
N SER A 140 -3.52 -0.62 -19.23
CA SER A 140 -3.63 -0.22 -20.63
C SER A 140 -3.89 1.27 -20.88
N ASN A 141 -4.34 2.02 -19.88
CA ASN A 141 -4.58 3.46 -20.01
C ASN A 141 -3.33 4.33 -19.81
N GLY A 142 -2.15 3.73 -19.66
CA GLY A 142 -0.89 4.44 -19.85
C GLY A 142 -0.03 4.65 -18.63
N THR A 143 1.03 5.44 -18.84
CA THR A 143 2.11 5.65 -17.88
C THR A 143 2.03 7.00 -17.16
N GLU A 144 1.02 7.83 -17.50
CA GLU A 144 0.85 9.14 -16.90
C GLU A 144 -0.06 9.08 -15.68
N PRO A 145 0.13 9.95 -14.67
CA PRO A 145 -0.77 10.00 -13.52
C PRO A 145 -2.19 10.35 -13.95
N ASP A 146 -3.16 9.73 -13.26
CA ASP A 146 -4.58 10.03 -13.45
C ASP A 146 -5.00 11.28 -12.65
N GLU A 147 -6.30 11.55 -12.59
CA GLU A 147 -6.85 12.72 -11.89
C GLU A 147 -6.51 12.72 -10.40
N GLU A 148 -6.28 11.55 -9.82
CA GLU A 148 -5.90 11.40 -8.41
C GLU A 148 -4.38 11.45 -8.21
N GLY A 149 -3.59 11.70 -9.27
CA GLY A 149 -2.15 11.72 -9.18
C GLY A 149 -1.52 10.32 -9.11
N LEU A 150 -2.25 9.28 -9.49
CA LEU A 150 -1.84 7.90 -9.36
C LEU A 150 -1.61 7.26 -10.73
N ILE A 151 -0.67 6.34 -10.77
CA ILE A 151 -0.41 5.53 -11.96
C ILE A 151 -0.92 4.12 -11.67
N ARG A 152 -1.87 3.65 -12.48
CA ARG A 152 -2.47 2.33 -12.26
C ARG A 152 -1.58 1.24 -12.82
N LEU A 153 -1.21 0.31 -11.95
CA LEU A 153 -0.46 -0.89 -12.32
C LEU A 153 -1.32 -2.12 -12.08
N GLU A 154 -0.98 -3.22 -12.74
CA GLU A 154 -1.75 -4.45 -12.60
C GLU A 154 -0.88 -5.69 -12.77
N LYS A 155 -1.38 -6.80 -12.25
CA LYS A 155 -0.79 -8.12 -12.43
C LYS A 155 -1.91 -9.10 -12.72
N TYR A 156 -1.76 -9.90 -13.76
CA TYR A 156 -2.67 -11.01 -14.06
C TYR A 156 -2.07 -12.30 -13.54
N ARG A 157 -2.91 -13.22 -13.12
CA ARG A 157 -2.46 -14.53 -12.65
C ARG A 157 -3.55 -15.58 -12.86
N GLU A 158 -3.12 -16.84 -12.93
CA GLU A 158 -4.04 -17.97 -12.99
C GLU A 158 -4.49 -18.30 -11.56
N VAL A 159 -5.80 -18.50 -11.38
CA VAL A 159 -6.38 -18.93 -10.11
C VAL A 159 -6.43 -20.46 -10.15
N ARG A 160 -5.87 -21.06 -9.08
CA ARG A 160 -5.83 -22.52 -8.95
C ARG A 160 -6.79 -23.02 -7.89
#